data_f7c5d75d8104aa3755b47f0b5b5ad3ef
#
_entry.id   f7c5d75d8104aa3755b47f0b5b5ad3ef
#
_cell.length_a   1.000
_cell.length_b   1.000
_cell.length_c   1.000
_cell.angle_alpha   90.00
_cell.angle_beta   90.00
_cell.angle_gamma   90.00
#
_symmetry.space_group_name_H-M   'P 1'
#
loop_
_entity.id
_entity.type
_entity.pdbx_description
1 polymer ?
#
loop_
_entity_poly.entity_id
_entity_poly.type
_entity_poly.pdbx_seq_one_letter_code
_entity_poly.pdbx_strand_id
1 'polypeptide(L)'
;MTIFNLITLFGGLALFLYGMRLMGDGLKKGSSDAFKRAMEKVTNNPLVGFLLGLVVTAVIQSSTATIVLTSGLVGAGVMSLHQSIGVILGANVGTTITGQIIRLLDVNASETSLLNFFKPSTLAPLAAIIGILFPMAVKTRQSDTIGSIAMGFGILFTGLLSMTAAVSPLSESETFANMFYQLSGKPVLGFLLGAGVAFLLQSSSATIGILQAIATTGALTFSSVYAIIIGVNIGDCVTTAIVCSIGSKADAKRTGVIHILFNIAGSILVIVGLMLLHSFGVLNALWDEALSSGGIANVHTVFRLVSAIVLLPVCGQFEKLSRKLVKDDVRLGENVDHELSLLDEKFFTSPAIALSGAGEAITTMARLARTGVMSAMGVLEQYDAHTIEVINENEEHIDKLADHVDNYLIRLSPHMPSGHGSDMLNYYIQCFGEFERIGDHAVNLTENAQEFLDRSASLSPTAHQELMVLREVLGEILDYTYKAFAATDYEAARHIEPVEEVVDDLVATLRANHIRRVRDGQCTVYAGLTFLDILVNVERIADQCSNVGVFTLSMFDEHIMNNHHDYIQALHQGKDPVFNRAYQEAHDKYFGELKRIERSK
;
A
#
# COMPACT_ATOMS: atom_id res chain seq x y z
N MET A 1 22.19 -22.84 -34.53
CA MET A 1 21.72 -21.48 -34.26
C MET A 1 22.81 -20.50 -34.63
N THR A 2 22.51 -19.49 -35.46
CA THR A 2 23.45 -18.43 -35.80
C THR A 2 23.37 -17.28 -34.79
N ILE A 3 24.38 -16.39 -34.79
CA ILE A 3 24.34 -15.21 -33.93
C ILE A 3 23.13 -14.31 -34.22
N PHE A 4 22.69 -14.28 -35.47
CA PHE A 4 21.50 -13.54 -35.91
C PHE A 4 20.22 -14.11 -35.32
N ASN A 5 20.10 -15.44 -35.18
CA ASN A 5 18.98 -16.08 -34.51
C ASN A 5 18.95 -15.72 -33.00
N LEU A 6 20.10 -15.62 -32.34
CA LEU A 6 20.19 -15.18 -30.94
C LEU A 6 19.75 -13.71 -30.81
N ILE A 7 20.20 -12.83 -31.68
CA ILE A 7 19.79 -11.42 -31.68
C ILE A 7 18.26 -11.33 -31.89
N THR A 8 17.70 -12.10 -32.83
CA THR A 8 16.25 -12.13 -33.08
C THR A 8 15.49 -12.69 -31.89
N LEU A 9 16.02 -13.71 -31.22
CA LEU A 9 15.39 -14.29 -30.03
C LEU A 9 15.33 -13.28 -28.87
N PHE A 10 16.46 -12.63 -28.54
CA PHE A 10 16.51 -11.63 -27.49
C PHE A 10 15.73 -10.36 -27.84
N GLY A 11 15.77 -9.93 -29.12
CA GLY A 11 14.95 -8.83 -29.62
C GLY A 11 13.46 -9.13 -29.52
N GLY A 12 13.06 -10.35 -29.90
CA GLY A 12 11.69 -10.84 -29.73
C GLY A 12 11.25 -10.89 -28.26
N LEU A 13 12.14 -11.35 -27.39
CA LEU A 13 11.91 -11.35 -25.95
C LEU A 13 11.73 -9.93 -25.39
N ALA A 14 12.55 -8.98 -25.81
CA ALA A 14 12.42 -7.59 -25.41
C ALA A 14 11.08 -6.98 -25.84
N LEU A 15 10.64 -7.23 -27.09
CA LEU A 15 9.32 -6.81 -27.56
C LEU A 15 8.19 -7.50 -26.79
N PHE A 16 8.31 -8.78 -26.53
CA PHE A 16 7.34 -9.54 -25.74
C PHE A 16 7.15 -8.95 -24.35
N LEU A 17 8.25 -8.72 -23.62
CA LEU A 17 8.25 -8.12 -22.28
C LEU A 17 7.68 -6.70 -22.30
N TYR A 18 8.06 -5.88 -23.27
CA TYR A 18 7.55 -4.52 -23.40
C TYR A 18 6.06 -4.51 -23.72
N GLY A 19 5.60 -5.36 -24.63
CA GLY A 19 4.18 -5.49 -24.98
C GLY A 19 3.34 -5.96 -23.79
N MET A 20 3.84 -6.93 -23.03
CA MET A 20 3.18 -7.41 -21.79
C MET A 20 3.07 -6.28 -20.75
N ARG A 21 4.14 -5.51 -20.55
CA ARG A 21 4.13 -4.36 -19.64
C ARG A 21 3.13 -3.29 -20.09
N LEU A 22 3.16 -2.89 -21.37
CA LEU A 22 2.27 -1.87 -21.90
C LEU A 22 0.78 -2.27 -21.79
N MET A 23 0.48 -3.55 -22.10
CA MET A 23 -0.86 -4.12 -21.94
C MET A 23 -1.30 -4.11 -20.46
N GLY A 24 -0.43 -4.55 -19.56
CA GLY A 24 -0.67 -4.57 -18.13
C GLY A 24 -0.90 -3.17 -17.54
N ASP A 25 -0.10 -2.19 -17.92
CA ASP A 25 -0.24 -0.80 -17.48
C ASP A 25 -1.58 -0.19 -17.98
N GLY A 26 -1.99 -0.51 -19.21
CA GLY A 26 -3.28 -0.12 -19.75
C GLY A 26 -4.45 -0.74 -18.95
N LEU A 27 -4.39 -2.03 -18.67
CA LEU A 27 -5.41 -2.74 -17.87
C LEU A 27 -5.48 -2.19 -16.43
N LYS A 28 -4.33 -1.90 -15.82
CA LYS A 28 -4.24 -1.30 -14.48
C LYS A 28 -4.89 0.08 -14.43
N LYS A 29 -4.61 0.96 -15.41
CA LYS A 29 -5.23 2.29 -15.49
C LYS A 29 -6.76 2.22 -15.63
N GLY A 30 -7.27 1.26 -16.40
CA GLY A 30 -8.71 1.08 -16.62
C GLY A 30 -9.49 0.50 -15.44
N SER A 31 -8.80 -0.14 -14.48
CA SER A 31 -9.44 -0.91 -13.40
C SER A 31 -9.09 -0.46 -11.98
N SER A 32 -8.25 0.58 -11.80
CA SER A 32 -7.64 0.92 -10.49
C SER A 32 -8.65 1.17 -9.36
N ASP A 33 -9.72 1.94 -9.62
CA ASP A 33 -10.69 2.29 -8.58
C ASP A 33 -11.65 1.14 -8.23
N ALA A 34 -12.04 0.34 -9.24
CA ALA A 34 -12.85 -0.85 -9.03
C ALA A 34 -12.09 -1.90 -8.23
N PHE A 35 -10.79 -1.99 -8.49
CA PHE A 35 -9.88 -2.91 -7.85
C PHE A 35 -9.66 -2.59 -6.35
N LYS A 36 -9.37 -1.33 -6.01
CA LYS A 36 -9.19 -0.88 -4.63
C LYS A 36 -10.45 -1.19 -3.81
N ARG A 37 -11.63 -0.78 -4.31
CA ARG A 37 -12.91 -1.08 -3.65
C ARG A 37 -13.21 -2.58 -3.52
N ALA A 38 -12.76 -3.41 -4.45
CA ALA A 38 -12.92 -4.85 -4.37
C ALA A 38 -12.00 -5.46 -3.30
N MET A 39 -10.75 -4.99 -3.20
CA MET A 39 -9.79 -5.44 -2.19
C MET A 39 -10.21 -5.04 -0.77
N GLU A 40 -10.74 -3.84 -0.58
CA GLU A 40 -11.26 -3.36 0.72
C GLU A 40 -12.47 -4.18 1.21
N LYS A 41 -13.23 -4.79 0.28
CA LYS A 41 -14.40 -5.64 0.59
C LYS A 41 -14.08 -7.12 0.75
N VAL A 42 -12.80 -7.51 0.78
CA VAL A 42 -12.42 -8.91 1.01
C VAL A 42 -12.93 -9.37 2.35
N THR A 43 -13.80 -10.36 2.31
CA THR A 43 -14.35 -11.02 3.50
C THR A 43 -13.35 -12.04 4.06
N ASN A 44 -13.60 -12.52 5.29
CA ASN A 44 -12.83 -13.62 5.90
C ASN A 44 -13.00 -14.97 5.16
N ASN A 45 -13.69 -15.00 4.02
CA ASN A 45 -13.87 -16.20 3.21
C ASN A 45 -12.68 -16.35 2.23
N PRO A 46 -11.81 -17.37 2.41
CA PRO A 46 -10.65 -17.59 1.56
C PRO A 46 -11.00 -17.82 0.08
N LEU A 47 -12.20 -18.35 -0.22
CA LEU A 47 -12.65 -18.57 -1.59
C LEU A 47 -12.96 -17.24 -2.31
N VAL A 48 -13.56 -16.28 -1.60
CA VAL A 48 -13.80 -14.93 -2.15
C VAL A 48 -12.48 -14.23 -2.42
N GLY A 49 -11.53 -14.30 -1.47
CA GLY A 49 -10.17 -13.80 -1.65
C GLY A 49 -9.48 -14.46 -2.85
N PHE A 50 -9.61 -15.77 -3.02
CA PHE A 50 -9.05 -16.52 -4.14
C PHE A 50 -9.60 -16.03 -5.49
N LEU A 51 -10.91 -15.92 -5.63
CA LEU A 51 -11.53 -15.41 -6.86
C LEU A 51 -11.10 -13.98 -7.17
N LEU A 52 -11.01 -13.15 -6.14
CA LEU A 52 -10.53 -11.77 -6.29
C LEU A 52 -9.08 -11.74 -6.76
N GLY A 53 -8.18 -12.46 -6.09
CA GLY A 53 -6.77 -12.54 -6.46
C GLY A 53 -6.56 -13.05 -7.88
N LEU A 54 -7.36 -14.05 -8.30
CA LEU A 54 -7.36 -14.60 -9.66
C LEU A 54 -7.75 -13.53 -10.68
N VAL A 55 -8.91 -12.88 -10.49
CA VAL A 55 -9.41 -11.85 -11.42
C VAL A 55 -8.45 -10.66 -11.50
N VAL A 56 -7.99 -10.20 -10.35
CA VAL A 56 -7.05 -9.09 -10.26
C VAL A 56 -5.77 -9.37 -11.02
N THR A 57 -5.14 -10.52 -10.77
CA THR A 57 -3.90 -10.88 -11.44
C THR A 57 -4.11 -11.11 -12.93
N ALA A 58 -5.24 -11.70 -13.33
CA ALA A 58 -5.59 -11.84 -14.74
C ALA A 58 -5.73 -10.48 -15.45
N VAL A 59 -6.26 -9.47 -14.76
CA VAL A 59 -6.40 -8.09 -15.28
C VAL A 59 -5.07 -7.36 -15.25
N ILE A 60 -4.38 -7.35 -14.11
CA ILE A 60 -3.08 -6.63 -13.96
C ILE A 60 -1.95 -7.32 -14.73
N GLN A 61 -2.09 -8.60 -15.06
CA GLN A 61 -1.08 -9.44 -15.73
C GLN A 61 0.23 -9.56 -14.92
N SER A 62 0.16 -9.38 -13.57
CA SER A 62 1.30 -9.46 -12.68
C SER A 62 0.88 -9.97 -11.30
N SER A 63 1.28 -11.21 -10.95
CA SER A 63 1.10 -11.76 -9.61
C SER A 63 1.94 -11.03 -8.57
N THR A 64 3.18 -10.67 -8.93
CA THR A 64 4.06 -9.89 -8.06
C THR A 64 3.40 -8.58 -7.63
N ALA A 65 2.85 -7.80 -8.59
CA ALA A 65 2.16 -6.56 -8.28
C ALA A 65 0.93 -6.79 -7.37
N THR A 66 0.14 -7.83 -7.63
CA THR A 66 -1.03 -8.18 -6.81
C THR A 66 -0.63 -8.56 -5.38
N ILE A 67 0.43 -9.35 -5.21
CA ILE A 67 0.90 -9.82 -3.90
C ILE A 67 1.56 -8.69 -3.12
N VAL A 68 2.36 -7.84 -3.76
CA VAL A 68 2.97 -6.66 -3.13
C VAL A 68 1.90 -5.68 -2.66
N LEU A 69 0.87 -5.43 -3.49
CA LEU A 69 -0.27 -4.61 -3.08
C LEU A 69 -1.01 -5.23 -1.89
N THR A 70 -1.26 -6.54 -1.92
CA THR A 70 -1.89 -7.28 -0.81
C THR A 70 -1.04 -7.16 0.47
N SER A 71 0.28 -7.31 0.36
CA SER A 71 1.23 -7.12 1.46
C SER A 71 1.16 -5.70 2.04
N GLY A 72 1.08 -4.68 1.18
CA GLY A 72 0.89 -3.29 1.60
C GLY A 72 -0.41 -3.06 2.35
N LEU A 73 -1.54 -3.62 1.87
CA LEU A 73 -2.84 -3.52 2.56
C LEU A 73 -2.83 -4.26 3.92
N VAL A 74 -2.10 -5.36 4.03
CA VAL A 74 -1.91 -6.07 5.29
C VAL A 74 -1.04 -5.25 6.25
N GLY A 75 0.04 -4.65 5.76
CA GLY A 75 0.90 -3.75 6.55
C GLY A 75 0.17 -2.52 7.06
N ALA A 76 -0.72 -1.95 6.24
CA ALA A 76 -1.57 -0.82 6.60
C ALA A 76 -2.75 -1.20 7.51
N GLY A 77 -2.96 -2.50 7.84
CA GLY A 77 -4.08 -2.94 8.66
C GLY A 77 -5.44 -2.93 7.97
N VAL A 78 -5.51 -2.59 6.69
CA VAL A 78 -6.75 -2.57 5.87
C VAL A 78 -7.24 -4.00 5.59
N MET A 79 -6.30 -4.95 5.53
CA MET A 79 -6.58 -6.37 5.29
C MET A 79 -5.88 -7.21 6.36
N SER A 80 -6.56 -8.23 6.88
CA SER A 80 -5.90 -9.18 7.78
C SER A 80 -4.98 -10.13 7.03
N LEU A 81 -3.93 -10.66 7.71
CA LEU A 81 -3.07 -11.68 7.14
C LEU A 81 -3.87 -12.90 6.66
N HIS A 82 -4.89 -13.31 7.40
CA HIS A 82 -5.76 -14.43 7.03
C HIS A 82 -6.50 -14.19 5.71
N GLN A 83 -7.04 -12.98 5.51
CA GLN A 83 -7.72 -12.59 4.26
C GLN A 83 -6.78 -12.59 3.06
N SER A 84 -5.52 -12.20 3.26
CA SER A 84 -4.51 -12.11 2.20
C SER A 84 -4.19 -13.47 1.57
N ILE A 85 -4.32 -14.57 2.33
CA ILE A 85 -3.93 -15.91 1.86
C ILE A 85 -4.75 -16.33 0.63
N GLY A 86 -6.07 -16.14 0.67
CA GLY A 86 -6.92 -16.42 -0.49
C GLY A 86 -6.47 -15.64 -1.72
N VAL A 87 -6.20 -14.34 -1.56
CA VAL A 87 -5.75 -13.46 -2.65
C VAL A 87 -4.41 -13.94 -3.23
N ILE A 88 -3.45 -14.35 -2.40
CA ILE A 88 -2.15 -14.90 -2.84
C ILE A 88 -2.35 -16.17 -3.68
N LEU A 89 -3.17 -17.10 -3.20
CA LEU A 89 -3.46 -18.34 -3.93
C LEU A 89 -4.13 -18.06 -5.27
N GLY A 90 -5.10 -17.15 -5.29
CA GLY A 90 -5.77 -16.72 -6.49
C GLY A 90 -4.85 -16.03 -7.49
N ALA A 91 -3.95 -15.16 -7.01
CA ALA A 91 -2.96 -14.48 -7.83
C ALA A 91 -2.04 -15.46 -8.56
N ASN A 92 -1.62 -16.53 -7.89
CA ASN A 92 -0.81 -17.58 -8.50
C ASN A 92 -1.54 -18.28 -9.66
N VAL A 93 -2.85 -18.54 -9.55
CA VAL A 93 -3.64 -19.12 -10.65
C VAL A 93 -3.89 -18.08 -11.74
N GLY A 94 -4.19 -16.82 -11.37
CA GLY A 94 -4.43 -15.71 -12.31
C GLY A 94 -3.27 -15.47 -13.29
N THR A 95 -2.02 -15.70 -12.84
CA THR A 95 -0.84 -15.62 -13.71
C THR A 95 -0.90 -16.55 -14.93
N THR A 96 -1.60 -17.68 -14.84
CA THR A 96 -1.68 -18.65 -15.93
C THR A 96 -2.51 -18.16 -17.11
N ILE A 97 -3.34 -17.15 -16.91
CA ILE A 97 -4.16 -16.52 -17.99
C ILE A 97 -3.27 -15.97 -19.10
N THR A 98 -2.09 -15.41 -18.76
CA THR A 98 -1.11 -14.96 -19.78
C THR A 98 -0.69 -16.11 -20.69
N GLY A 99 -0.37 -17.28 -20.13
CA GLY A 99 -0.04 -18.48 -20.91
C GLY A 99 -1.20 -18.94 -21.80
N GLN A 100 -2.45 -18.83 -21.31
CA GLN A 100 -3.63 -19.16 -22.11
C GLN A 100 -3.88 -18.16 -23.26
N ILE A 101 -3.50 -16.90 -23.09
CA ILE A 101 -3.52 -15.92 -24.19
C ILE A 101 -2.46 -16.29 -25.24
N ILE A 102 -1.25 -16.66 -24.82
CA ILE A 102 -0.16 -17.09 -25.73
C ILE A 102 -0.53 -18.37 -26.48
N ARG A 103 -1.41 -19.21 -25.96
CA ARG A 103 -1.95 -20.40 -26.64
C ARG A 103 -2.49 -20.12 -28.04
N LEU A 104 -2.85 -18.87 -28.35
CA LEU A 104 -3.25 -18.48 -29.71
C LEU A 104 -2.20 -18.84 -30.78
N LEU A 105 -0.92 -19.09 -30.41
CA LEU A 105 0.10 -19.63 -31.31
C LEU A 105 -0.29 -20.96 -31.97
N ASP A 106 -1.12 -21.78 -31.30
CA ASP A 106 -1.56 -23.08 -31.82
C ASP A 106 -2.75 -23.00 -32.80
N VAL A 107 -3.26 -21.79 -33.05
CA VAL A 107 -4.43 -21.63 -33.97
C VAL A 107 -3.97 -21.89 -35.41
N ASN A 108 -4.24 -23.11 -35.87
CA ASN A 108 -4.08 -23.53 -37.27
C ASN A 108 -5.43 -23.44 -37.97
N ALA A 109 -5.61 -22.45 -38.85
CA ALA A 109 -6.83 -22.30 -39.64
C ALA A 109 -6.47 -22.29 -41.13
N SER A 110 -7.32 -22.87 -41.97
CA SER A 110 -7.20 -22.76 -43.43
C SER A 110 -7.41 -21.30 -43.85
N GLU A 111 -6.79 -20.89 -44.97
CA GLU A 111 -6.80 -19.48 -45.42
C GLU A 111 -8.22 -18.92 -45.67
N THR A 112 -9.22 -19.78 -45.87
CA THR A 112 -10.61 -19.40 -46.11
C THR A 112 -11.49 -19.37 -44.87
N SER A 113 -10.96 -19.69 -43.69
CA SER A 113 -11.71 -19.73 -42.42
C SER A 113 -11.72 -18.39 -41.70
N LEU A 114 -12.86 -18.00 -41.10
CA LEU A 114 -12.96 -16.88 -40.19
C LEU A 114 -11.99 -17.00 -38.98
N LEU A 115 -11.58 -18.23 -38.64
CA LEU A 115 -10.57 -18.49 -37.64
C LEU A 115 -9.20 -17.89 -37.97
N ASN A 116 -8.92 -17.53 -39.22
CA ASN A 116 -7.70 -16.89 -39.64
C ASN A 116 -7.51 -15.49 -39.01
N PHE A 117 -8.63 -14.82 -38.68
CA PHE A 117 -8.55 -13.55 -37.94
C PHE A 117 -8.01 -13.72 -36.51
N PHE A 118 -8.10 -14.89 -35.92
CA PHE A 118 -7.61 -15.19 -34.58
C PHE A 118 -6.17 -15.69 -34.55
N LYS A 119 -5.51 -15.85 -35.70
CA LYS A 119 -4.09 -16.16 -35.73
C LYS A 119 -3.27 -14.97 -35.20
N PRO A 120 -2.22 -15.20 -34.42
CA PRO A 120 -1.35 -14.15 -33.92
C PRO A 120 -0.75 -13.26 -35.02
N SER A 121 -0.42 -13.85 -36.19
CA SER A 121 0.08 -13.14 -37.36
C SER A 121 -0.90 -12.12 -37.95
N THR A 122 -2.21 -12.29 -37.71
CA THR A 122 -3.27 -11.38 -38.13
C THR A 122 -3.70 -10.46 -37.00
N LEU A 123 -3.87 -11.01 -35.78
CA LEU A 123 -4.31 -10.26 -34.62
C LEU A 123 -3.28 -9.22 -34.17
N ALA A 124 -1.98 -9.53 -34.22
CA ALA A 124 -0.95 -8.62 -33.75
C ALA A 124 -0.92 -7.28 -34.51
N PRO A 125 -0.84 -7.27 -35.86
CA PRO A 125 -0.90 -6.01 -36.62
C PRO A 125 -2.27 -5.32 -36.50
N LEU A 126 -3.38 -6.07 -36.46
CA LEU A 126 -4.71 -5.49 -36.28
C LEU A 126 -4.84 -4.77 -34.92
N ALA A 127 -4.38 -5.41 -33.85
CA ALA A 127 -4.36 -4.81 -32.52
C ALA A 127 -3.45 -3.57 -32.47
N ALA A 128 -2.29 -3.61 -33.12
CA ALA A 128 -1.41 -2.45 -33.21
C ALA A 128 -2.05 -1.27 -33.96
N ILE A 129 -2.77 -1.54 -35.05
CA ILE A 129 -3.53 -0.53 -35.80
C ILE A 129 -4.60 0.09 -34.90
N ILE A 130 -5.39 -0.73 -34.19
CA ILE A 130 -6.40 -0.25 -33.24
C ILE A 130 -5.71 0.57 -32.13
N GLY A 131 -4.57 0.09 -31.63
CA GLY A 131 -3.81 0.72 -30.57
C GLY A 131 -3.34 2.14 -30.90
N ILE A 132 -3.05 2.45 -32.16
CA ILE A 132 -2.70 3.80 -32.62
C ILE A 132 -3.91 4.62 -33.02
N LEU A 133 -4.80 4.05 -33.88
CA LEU A 133 -5.86 4.83 -34.49
C LEU A 133 -6.98 5.19 -33.51
N PHE A 134 -7.28 4.32 -32.54
CA PHE A 134 -8.39 4.55 -31.63
C PHE A 134 -8.18 5.77 -30.72
N PRO A 135 -7.01 5.98 -30.06
CA PRO A 135 -6.75 7.20 -29.30
C PRO A 135 -6.67 8.46 -30.17
N MET A 136 -6.27 8.33 -31.44
CA MET A 136 -6.23 9.47 -32.36
C MET A 136 -7.64 9.90 -32.80
N ALA A 137 -8.56 8.96 -32.97
CA ALA A 137 -9.93 9.20 -33.43
C ALA A 137 -10.87 9.58 -32.30
N VAL A 138 -10.68 9.05 -31.10
CA VAL A 138 -11.56 9.23 -29.94
C VAL A 138 -10.77 9.84 -28.79
N LYS A 139 -11.02 11.11 -28.50
CA LYS A 139 -10.36 11.86 -27.43
C LYS A 139 -11.09 11.71 -26.10
N THR A 140 -10.96 10.55 -25.46
CA THR A 140 -11.47 10.30 -24.11
C THR A 140 -10.38 9.63 -23.26
N ARG A 141 -10.44 9.79 -21.94
CA ARG A 141 -9.51 9.11 -21.00
C ARG A 141 -9.50 7.58 -21.18
N GLN A 142 -10.60 7.00 -21.61
CA GLN A 142 -10.73 5.56 -21.87
C GLN A 142 -10.06 5.14 -23.19
N SER A 143 -9.95 6.03 -24.18
CA SER A 143 -9.34 5.71 -25.47
C SER A 143 -7.85 5.45 -25.37
N ASP A 144 -7.12 6.20 -24.54
CA ASP A 144 -5.70 5.97 -24.28
C ASP A 144 -5.45 4.62 -23.58
N THR A 145 -6.35 4.26 -22.67
CA THR A 145 -6.33 2.95 -22.00
C THR A 145 -6.55 1.80 -22.98
N ILE A 146 -7.58 1.88 -23.81
CA ILE A 146 -7.87 0.88 -24.86
C ILE A 146 -6.72 0.82 -25.87
N GLY A 147 -6.20 1.98 -26.25
CA GLY A 147 -5.06 2.10 -27.16
C GLY A 147 -3.81 1.40 -26.62
N SER A 148 -3.48 1.62 -25.37
CA SER A 148 -2.34 0.98 -24.69
C SER A 148 -2.50 -0.54 -24.59
N ILE A 149 -3.71 -1.04 -24.25
CA ILE A 149 -4.00 -2.47 -24.20
C ILE A 149 -3.84 -3.11 -25.58
N ALA A 150 -4.45 -2.54 -26.60
CA ALA A 150 -4.39 -3.05 -27.97
C ALA A 150 -2.98 -3.02 -28.54
N MET A 151 -2.25 -1.91 -28.35
CA MET A 151 -0.86 -1.78 -28.77
C MET A 151 0.04 -2.78 -28.05
N GLY A 152 -0.12 -2.90 -26.71
CA GLY A 152 0.63 -3.86 -25.91
C GLY A 152 0.42 -5.31 -26.38
N PHE A 153 -0.81 -5.68 -26.69
CA PHE A 153 -1.14 -6.98 -27.28
C PHE A 153 -0.45 -7.19 -28.65
N GLY A 154 -0.50 -6.19 -29.53
CA GLY A 154 0.14 -6.25 -30.82
C GLY A 154 1.66 -6.43 -30.73
N ILE A 155 2.32 -5.66 -29.86
CA ILE A 155 3.77 -5.74 -29.64
C ILE A 155 4.14 -7.08 -29.00
N LEU A 156 3.37 -7.56 -28.02
CA LEU A 156 3.57 -8.84 -27.34
C LEU A 156 3.61 -9.99 -28.35
N PHE A 157 2.58 -10.10 -29.19
CA PHE A 157 2.53 -11.17 -30.19
C PHE A 157 3.56 -11.00 -31.32
N THR A 158 3.92 -9.78 -31.70
CA THR A 158 5.02 -9.53 -32.63
C THR A 158 6.34 -10.05 -32.07
N GLY A 159 6.62 -9.77 -30.80
CA GLY A 159 7.78 -10.31 -30.08
C GLY A 159 7.79 -11.84 -30.02
N LEU A 160 6.63 -12.42 -29.72
CA LEU A 160 6.46 -13.87 -29.64
C LEU A 160 6.65 -14.57 -31.01
N LEU A 161 6.11 -14.01 -32.08
CA LEU A 161 6.33 -14.50 -33.45
C LEU A 161 7.82 -14.40 -33.84
N SER A 162 8.49 -13.33 -33.46
CA SER A 162 9.95 -13.17 -33.67
C SER A 162 10.74 -14.25 -32.91
N MET A 163 10.37 -14.54 -31.67
CA MET A 163 11.00 -15.63 -30.88
C MET A 163 10.77 -16.98 -31.55
N THR A 164 9.54 -17.28 -31.97
CA THR A 164 9.20 -18.51 -32.67
C THR A 164 10.00 -18.68 -33.96
N ALA A 165 10.12 -17.62 -34.77
CA ALA A 165 10.92 -17.63 -35.98
C ALA A 165 12.42 -17.87 -35.70
N ALA A 166 12.94 -17.29 -34.61
CA ALA A 166 14.34 -17.46 -34.19
C ALA A 166 14.68 -18.90 -33.79
N VAL A 167 13.73 -19.60 -33.12
CA VAL A 167 13.92 -20.99 -32.65
C VAL A 167 13.52 -22.04 -33.67
N SER A 168 12.77 -21.68 -34.72
CA SER A 168 12.31 -22.62 -35.77
C SER A 168 13.42 -23.49 -36.36
N PRO A 169 14.63 -22.98 -36.66
CA PRO A 169 15.73 -23.81 -37.21
C PRO A 169 16.22 -24.88 -36.22
N LEU A 170 15.87 -24.80 -34.93
CA LEU A 170 16.24 -25.80 -33.93
C LEU A 170 15.38 -27.07 -34.02
N SER A 171 14.21 -27.02 -34.64
CA SER A 171 13.34 -28.18 -34.84
C SER A 171 14.04 -29.30 -35.62
N GLU A 172 14.99 -28.96 -36.51
CA GLU A 172 15.79 -29.90 -37.30
C GLU A 172 17.10 -30.33 -36.59
N SER A 173 17.40 -29.79 -35.41
CA SER A 173 18.65 -30.06 -34.69
C SER A 173 18.53 -31.26 -33.76
N GLU A 174 19.11 -32.40 -34.12
CA GLU A 174 19.19 -33.57 -33.24
C GLU A 174 19.85 -33.28 -31.88
N THR A 175 20.87 -32.39 -31.88
CA THR A 175 21.54 -31.98 -30.63
C THR A 175 20.58 -31.25 -29.71
N PHE A 176 19.72 -30.40 -30.25
CA PHE A 176 18.72 -29.69 -29.47
C PHE A 176 17.64 -30.62 -28.91
N ALA A 177 17.09 -31.53 -29.72
CA ALA A 177 16.16 -32.55 -29.27
C ALA A 177 16.76 -33.44 -28.18
N ASN A 178 18.01 -33.89 -28.37
CA ASN A 178 18.75 -34.70 -27.39
C ASN A 178 18.99 -33.97 -26.06
N MET A 179 19.20 -32.66 -26.06
CA MET A 179 19.34 -31.87 -24.84
C MET A 179 18.05 -31.94 -23.99
N PHE A 180 16.88 -31.77 -24.58
CA PHE A 180 15.61 -31.90 -23.85
C PHE A 180 15.29 -33.33 -23.45
N TYR A 181 15.64 -34.31 -24.28
CA TYR A 181 15.54 -35.71 -23.91
C TYR A 181 16.41 -36.07 -22.68
N GLN A 182 17.63 -35.54 -22.59
CA GLN A 182 18.46 -35.67 -21.42
C GLN A 182 17.90 -34.97 -20.17
N LEU A 183 17.17 -33.88 -20.33
CA LEU A 183 16.49 -33.17 -19.25
C LEU A 183 15.35 -34.01 -18.67
N SER A 184 14.67 -34.84 -19.47
CA SER A 184 13.59 -35.71 -19.00
C SER A 184 14.09 -36.70 -17.95
N GLY A 185 15.35 -37.20 -18.06
CA GLY A 185 16.02 -38.05 -17.09
C GLY A 185 16.61 -37.31 -15.87
N LYS A 186 16.59 -35.98 -15.85
CA LYS A 186 17.22 -35.15 -14.81
C LYS A 186 16.27 -34.04 -14.30
N PRO A 187 15.19 -34.39 -13.62
CA PRO A 187 14.16 -33.41 -13.22
C PRO A 187 14.71 -32.30 -12.32
N VAL A 188 15.70 -32.56 -11.50
CA VAL A 188 16.36 -31.55 -10.65
C VAL A 188 17.03 -30.47 -11.50
N LEU A 189 17.68 -30.85 -12.60
CA LEU A 189 18.31 -29.90 -13.52
C LEU A 189 17.27 -29.06 -14.24
N GLY A 190 16.18 -29.67 -14.70
CA GLY A 190 15.03 -28.95 -15.30
C GLY A 190 14.41 -27.94 -14.31
N PHE A 191 14.22 -28.37 -13.07
CA PHE A 191 13.73 -27.49 -12.00
C PHE A 191 14.65 -26.28 -11.77
N LEU A 192 15.95 -26.51 -11.63
CA LEU A 192 16.93 -25.44 -11.42
C LEU A 192 17.00 -24.49 -12.62
N LEU A 193 16.90 -25.00 -13.84
CA LEU A 193 16.85 -24.20 -15.05
C LEU A 193 15.62 -23.28 -15.05
N GLY A 194 14.45 -23.84 -14.79
CA GLY A 194 13.20 -23.08 -14.72
C GLY A 194 13.22 -22.01 -13.63
N ALA A 195 13.70 -22.37 -12.44
CA ALA A 195 13.82 -21.43 -11.32
C ALA A 195 14.84 -20.32 -11.61
N GLY A 196 15.99 -20.65 -12.17
CA GLY A 196 17.04 -19.68 -12.53
C GLY A 196 16.57 -18.69 -13.59
N VAL A 197 15.93 -19.18 -14.65
CA VAL A 197 15.42 -18.29 -15.73
C VAL A 197 14.32 -17.37 -15.20
N ALA A 198 13.36 -17.91 -14.43
CA ALA A 198 12.29 -17.09 -13.86
C ALA A 198 12.80 -16.05 -12.86
N PHE A 199 13.80 -16.40 -12.06
CA PHE A 199 14.46 -15.45 -11.15
C PHE A 199 15.19 -14.33 -11.91
N LEU A 200 15.94 -14.66 -12.97
CA LEU A 200 16.65 -13.67 -13.78
C LEU A 200 15.70 -12.74 -14.54
N LEU A 201 14.62 -13.27 -15.09
CA LEU A 201 13.61 -12.50 -15.81
C LEU A 201 12.63 -11.78 -14.88
N GLN A 202 12.60 -12.16 -13.60
CA GLN A 202 11.63 -11.66 -12.62
C GLN A 202 10.17 -11.81 -13.10
N SER A 203 9.90 -12.84 -13.89
CA SER A 203 8.60 -13.07 -14.52
C SER A 203 8.39 -14.53 -14.89
N SER A 204 7.46 -15.19 -14.20
CA SER A 204 7.00 -16.53 -14.57
C SER A 204 6.30 -16.55 -15.93
N SER A 205 5.48 -15.54 -16.23
CA SER A 205 4.79 -15.43 -17.52
C SER A 205 5.75 -15.31 -18.71
N ALA A 206 6.84 -14.54 -18.56
CA ALA A 206 7.86 -14.44 -19.60
C ALA A 206 8.58 -15.77 -19.82
N THR A 207 8.93 -16.47 -18.74
CA THR A 207 9.60 -17.77 -18.83
C THR A 207 8.70 -18.83 -19.47
N ILE A 208 7.42 -18.86 -19.12
CA ILE A 208 6.42 -19.73 -19.77
C ILE A 208 6.28 -19.35 -21.26
N GLY A 209 6.25 -18.07 -21.61
CA GLY A 209 6.19 -17.61 -22.99
C GLY A 209 7.40 -18.08 -23.84
N ILE A 210 8.61 -18.09 -23.27
CA ILE A 210 9.79 -18.68 -23.91
C ILE A 210 9.59 -20.18 -24.15
N LEU A 211 9.11 -20.91 -23.14
CA LEU A 211 8.82 -22.35 -23.29
C LEU A 211 7.76 -22.59 -24.39
N GLN A 212 6.72 -21.77 -24.44
CA GLN A 212 5.66 -21.86 -25.44
C GLN A 212 6.20 -21.57 -26.86
N ALA A 213 7.11 -20.61 -27.00
CA ALA A 213 7.79 -20.36 -28.27
C ALA A 213 8.68 -21.55 -28.69
N ILE A 214 9.44 -22.14 -27.78
CA ILE A 214 10.25 -23.33 -28.04
C ILE A 214 9.36 -24.56 -28.36
N ALA A 215 8.20 -24.68 -27.72
CA ALA A 215 7.27 -25.80 -27.97
C ALA A 215 6.82 -25.90 -29.42
N THR A 216 6.82 -24.78 -30.17
CA THR A 216 6.50 -24.79 -31.61
C THR A 216 7.50 -25.58 -32.45
N THR A 217 8.69 -25.90 -31.91
CA THR A 217 9.67 -26.76 -32.58
C THR A 217 9.33 -28.25 -32.50
N GLY A 218 8.37 -28.66 -31.64
CA GLY A 218 8.02 -30.05 -31.38
C GLY A 218 9.04 -30.82 -30.51
N ALA A 219 10.12 -30.17 -30.03
CA ALA A 219 11.18 -30.82 -29.27
C ALA A 219 10.86 -31.01 -27.78
N LEU A 220 9.82 -30.34 -27.24
CA LEU A 220 9.47 -30.37 -25.84
C LEU A 220 8.42 -31.46 -25.58
N THR A 221 8.78 -32.43 -24.71
CA THR A 221 7.85 -33.45 -24.20
C THR A 221 7.36 -33.08 -22.80
N PHE A 222 6.26 -33.68 -22.34
CA PHE A 222 5.77 -33.49 -20.98
C PHE A 222 6.87 -33.83 -19.95
N SER A 223 7.56 -34.96 -20.13
CA SER A 223 8.64 -35.46 -19.26
C SER A 223 9.82 -34.48 -19.15
N SER A 224 10.11 -33.69 -20.19
CA SER A 224 11.21 -32.71 -20.19
C SER A 224 10.82 -31.38 -19.56
N VAL A 225 9.52 -31.01 -19.58
CA VAL A 225 9.06 -29.65 -19.27
C VAL A 225 8.41 -29.52 -17.89
N TYR A 226 7.79 -30.58 -17.35
CA TYR A 226 7.05 -30.49 -16.09
C TYR A 226 7.91 -29.92 -14.95
N ALA A 227 9.16 -30.39 -14.81
CA ALA A 227 10.09 -29.95 -13.78
C ALA A 227 10.51 -28.48 -14.00
N ILE A 228 10.68 -28.06 -15.25
CA ILE A 228 10.99 -26.66 -15.60
C ILE A 228 9.84 -25.75 -15.15
N ILE A 229 8.60 -26.11 -15.47
CA ILE A 229 7.39 -25.34 -15.09
C ILE A 229 7.28 -25.21 -13.55
N ILE A 230 7.56 -26.29 -12.82
CA ILE A 230 7.55 -26.25 -11.36
C ILE A 230 8.65 -25.33 -10.83
N GLY A 231 9.86 -25.40 -11.43
CA GLY A 231 10.97 -24.49 -11.09
C GLY A 231 10.62 -23.02 -11.33
N VAL A 232 9.96 -22.69 -12.44
CA VAL A 232 9.49 -21.33 -12.76
C VAL A 232 8.64 -20.76 -11.61
N ASN A 233 7.78 -21.57 -11.01
CA ASN A 233 6.92 -21.15 -9.91
C ASN A 233 7.71 -20.74 -8.65
N ILE A 234 8.86 -21.36 -8.41
CA ILE A 234 9.73 -21.05 -7.26
C ILE A 234 10.59 -19.82 -7.57
N GLY A 235 11.16 -19.73 -8.79
CA GLY A 235 11.99 -18.59 -9.17
C GLY A 235 11.26 -17.25 -9.07
N ASP A 236 9.97 -17.21 -9.45
CA ASP A 236 9.12 -16.01 -9.40
C ASP A 236 8.79 -15.57 -7.96
N CYS A 237 8.59 -16.51 -7.03
CA CYS A 237 8.19 -16.18 -5.66
C CYS A 237 9.32 -15.57 -4.82
N VAL A 238 10.58 -15.81 -5.16
CA VAL A 238 11.73 -15.28 -4.41
C VAL A 238 11.79 -13.76 -4.51
N THR A 239 11.64 -13.22 -5.72
CA THR A 239 11.66 -11.76 -5.94
C THR A 239 10.49 -11.07 -5.24
N THR A 240 9.29 -11.65 -5.31
CA THR A 240 8.10 -11.14 -4.62
C THR A 240 8.31 -11.09 -3.11
N ALA A 241 8.88 -12.13 -2.52
CA ALA A 241 9.14 -12.20 -1.08
C ALA A 241 10.19 -11.19 -0.63
N ILE A 242 11.23 -10.95 -1.43
CA ILE A 242 12.22 -9.91 -1.15
C ILE A 242 11.53 -8.55 -1.07
N VAL A 243 10.71 -8.20 -2.06
CA VAL A 243 9.99 -6.91 -2.09
C VAL A 243 9.04 -6.76 -0.90
N CYS A 244 8.31 -7.83 -0.53
CA CYS A 244 7.43 -7.81 0.66
C CYS A 244 8.19 -7.71 1.99
N SER A 245 9.50 -7.99 2.01
CA SER A 245 10.29 -8.01 3.24
C SER A 245 10.96 -6.69 3.58
N ILE A 246 11.23 -5.84 2.58
CA ILE A 246 12.01 -4.62 2.77
C ILE A 246 11.12 -3.54 3.40
N GLY A 247 11.49 -3.09 4.62
CA GLY A 247 10.82 -1.98 5.30
C GLY A 247 9.37 -2.21 5.68
N SER A 248 8.94 -3.45 5.85
CA SER A 248 7.54 -3.79 6.06
C SER A 248 7.28 -4.29 7.49
N LYS A 249 6.06 -4.08 8.01
CA LYS A 249 5.59 -4.68 9.26
C LYS A 249 5.60 -6.21 9.21
N ALA A 250 5.61 -6.87 10.36
CA ALA A 250 5.68 -8.33 10.48
C ALA A 250 4.62 -9.05 9.63
N ASP A 251 3.36 -8.59 9.62
CA ASP A 251 2.31 -9.24 8.85
C ASP A 251 2.45 -9.03 7.34
N ALA A 252 3.01 -7.90 6.89
CA ALA A 252 3.35 -7.70 5.48
C ALA A 252 4.49 -8.64 5.03
N LYS A 253 5.54 -8.82 5.85
CA LYS A 253 6.61 -9.81 5.62
C LYS A 253 6.04 -11.23 5.56
N ARG A 254 5.11 -11.56 6.47
CA ARG A 254 4.41 -12.85 6.50
C ARG A 254 3.65 -13.14 5.20
N THR A 255 3.10 -12.11 4.57
CA THR A 255 2.44 -12.23 3.26
C THR A 255 3.41 -12.77 2.18
N GLY A 256 4.64 -12.24 2.11
CA GLY A 256 5.69 -12.74 1.24
C GLY A 256 6.13 -14.17 1.58
N VAL A 257 6.28 -14.47 2.87
CA VAL A 257 6.60 -15.82 3.37
C VAL A 257 5.52 -16.83 3.00
N ILE A 258 4.25 -16.48 3.16
CA ILE A 258 3.11 -17.32 2.75
C ILE A 258 3.15 -17.62 1.25
N HIS A 259 3.52 -16.65 0.42
CA HIS A 259 3.68 -16.88 -1.02
C HIS A 259 4.78 -17.92 -1.32
N ILE A 260 5.93 -17.84 -0.65
CA ILE A 260 7.00 -18.86 -0.78
C ILE A 260 6.51 -20.23 -0.30
N LEU A 261 5.92 -20.29 0.89
CA LEU A 261 5.45 -21.55 1.49
C LEU A 261 4.42 -22.24 0.60
N PHE A 262 3.48 -21.46 0.03
CA PHE A 262 2.49 -21.99 -0.90
C PHE A 262 3.15 -22.57 -2.16
N ASN A 263 4.11 -21.87 -2.76
CA ASN A 263 4.78 -22.35 -3.97
C ASN A 263 5.65 -23.59 -3.69
N ILE A 264 6.33 -23.66 -2.54
CA ILE A 264 7.07 -24.85 -2.12
C ILE A 264 6.12 -26.03 -1.89
N ALA A 265 5.06 -25.84 -1.10
CA ALA A 265 4.10 -26.90 -0.81
C ALA A 265 3.39 -27.39 -2.10
N GLY A 266 2.99 -26.47 -2.97
CA GLY A 266 2.38 -26.79 -4.26
C GLY A 266 3.35 -27.54 -5.19
N SER A 267 4.62 -27.15 -5.22
CA SER A 267 5.66 -27.83 -6.00
C SER A 267 5.86 -29.27 -5.52
N ILE A 268 5.97 -29.47 -4.20
CA ILE A 268 6.10 -30.82 -3.61
C ILE A 268 4.86 -31.66 -3.94
N LEU A 269 3.66 -31.09 -3.75
CA LEU A 269 2.40 -31.77 -4.05
C LEU A 269 2.35 -32.25 -5.51
N VAL A 270 2.68 -31.37 -6.46
CA VAL A 270 2.65 -31.69 -7.89
C VAL A 270 3.71 -32.72 -8.24
N ILE A 271 4.95 -32.58 -7.76
CA ILE A 271 6.03 -33.54 -8.02
C ILE A 271 5.63 -34.93 -7.50
N VAL A 272 5.22 -35.03 -6.24
CA VAL A 272 4.79 -36.31 -5.63
C VAL A 272 3.59 -36.89 -6.37
N GLY A 273 2.60 -36.06 -6.67
CA GLY A 273 1.41 -36.48 -7.43
C GLY A 273 1.77 -37.02 -8.81
N LEU A 274 2.64 -36.34 -9.55
CA LEU A 274 3.08 -36.79 -10.88
C LEU A 274 3.89 -38.08 -10.81
N MET A 275 4.80 -38.24 -9.82
CA MET A 275 5.56 -39.45 -9.63
C MET A 275 4.66 -40.66 -9.31
N LEU A 276 3.65 -40.47 -8.46
CA LEU A 276 2.67 -41.50 -8.14
C LEU A 276 1.84 -41.87 -9.37
N LEU A 277 1.28 -40.90 -10.08
CA LEU A 277 0.47 -41.14 -11.29
C LEU A 277 1.28 -41.83 -12.40
N HIS A 278 2.55 -41.46 -12.54
CA HIS A 278 3.46 -42.13 -13.49
C HIS A 278 3.77 -43.56 -13.06
N SER A 279 4.03 -43.82 -11.77
CA SER A 279 4.30 -45.17 -11.25
C SER A 279 3.10 -46.11 -11.40
N PHE A 280 1.87 -45.58 -11.36
CA PHE A 280 0.65 -46.35 -11.65
C PHE A 280 0.33 -46.46 -13.15
N GLY A 281 1.19 -45.95 -14.03
CA GLY A 281 1.03 -46.02 -15.47
C GLY A 281 -0.02 -45.06 -16.08
N VAL A 282 -0.65 -44.20 -15.26
CA VAL A 282 -1.72 -43.29 -15.70
C VAL A 282 -1.18 -42.24 -16.68
N LEU A 283 0.07 -41.81 -16.53
CA LEU A 283 0.70 -40.79 -17.34
C LEU A 283 1.51 -41.32 -18.53
N ASN A 284 1.59 -42.66 -18.74
CA ASN A 284 2.45 -43.23 -19.77
C ASN A 284 2.18 -42.71 -21.18
N ALA A 285 0.93 -42.47 -21.52
CA ALA A 285 0.56 -41.94 -22.83
C ALA A 285 0.97 -40.46 -23.02
N LEU A 286 0.94 -39.67 -21.94
CA LEU A 286 1.27 -38.23 -21.97
C LEU A 286 2.76 -37.99 -21.78
N TRP A 287 3.50 -38.93 -21.14
CA TRP A 287 4.85 -38.73 -20.64
C TRP A 287 5.84 -38.28 -21.70
N ASP A 288 5.83 -38.95 -22.84
CA ASP A 288 6.72 -38.68 -23.98
C ASP A 288 6.03 -37.97 -25.15
N GLU A 289 4.77 -37.51 -24.94
CA GLU A 289 4.04 -36.75 -25.92
C GLU A 289 4.63 -35.35 -26.09
N ALA A 290 4.80 -34.90 -27.34
CA ALA A 290 5.27 -33.55 -27.65
C ALA A 290 4.19 -32.53 -27.28
N LEU A 291 4.58 -31.52 -26.50
CA LEU A 291 3.66 -30.47 -26.08
C LEU A 291 3.67 -29.30 -27.07
N SER A 292 2.46 -28.86 -27.44
CA SER A 292 2.25 -27.61 -28.14
C SER A 292 2.32 -26.41 -27.17
N SER A 293 2.26 -25.19 -27.69
CA SER A 293 2.15 -23.96 -26.88
C SER A 293 0.96 -24.02 -25.92
N GLY A 294 -0.22 -24.47 -26.40
CA GLY A 294 -1.38 -24.68 -25.54
C GLY A 294 -1.21 -25.82 -24.54
N GLY A 295 -0.47 -26.86 -24.90
CA GLY A 295 -0.10 -27.96 -24.00
C GLY A 295 0.67 -27.45 -22.78
N ILE A 296 1.69 -26.60 -22.98
CA ILE A 296 2.43 -25.95 -21.89
C ILE A 296 1.53 -25.07 -21.03
N ALA A 297 0.66 -24.24 -21.65
CA ALA A 297 -0.29 -23.42 -20.93
C ALA A 297 -1.22 -24.25 -20.03
N ASN A 298 -1.73 -25.36 -20.56
CA ASN A 298 -2.60 -26.27 -19.82
C ASN A 298 -1.86 -26.92 -18.63
N VAL A 299 -0.65 -27.43 -18.83
CA VAL A 299 0.16 -28.01 -17.77
C VAL A 299 0.42 -26.99 -16.66
N HIS A 300 0.81 -25.77 -17.01
CA HIS A 300 1.01 -24.68 -16.03
C HIS A 300 -0.26 -24.37 -15.28
N THR A 301 -1.40 -24.21 -15.98
CA THR A 301 -2.70 -23.92 -15.37
C THR A 301 -3.14 -25.04 -14.42
N VAL A 302 -3.05 -26.28 -14.87
CA VAL A 302 -3.44 -27.45 -14.05
C VAL A 302 -2.59 -27.54 -12.79
N PHE A 303 -1.27 -27.36 -12.88
CA PHE A 303 -0.39 -27.39 -11.71
C PHE A 303 -0.74 -26.31 -10.70
N ARG A 304 -0.99 -25.08 -11.14
CA ARG A 304 -1.40 -23.98 -10.27
C ARG A 304 -2.79 -24.19 -9.66
N LEU A 305 -3.73 -24.67 -10.47
CA LEU A 305 -5.10 -24.89 -10.02
C LEU A 305 -5.19 -26.05 -9.01
N VAL A 306 -4.53 -27.20 -9.30
CA VAL A 306 -4.46 -28.33 -8.37
C VAL A 306 -3.81 -27.93 -7.05
N SER A 307 -2.70 -27.21 -7.11
CA SER A 307 -2.05 -26.69 -5.90
C SER A 307 -3.01 -25.79 -5.11
N ALA A 308 -3.71 -24.87 -5.75
CA ALA A 308 -4.64 -23.97 -5.08
C ALA A 308 -5.83 -24.72 -4.45
N ILE A 309 -6.47 -25.65 -5.20
CA ILE A 309 -7.63 -26.43 -4.70
C ILE A 309 -7.24 -27.27 -3.46
N VAL A 310 -6.08 -27.93 -3.51
CA VAL A 310 -5.64 -28.81 -2.41
C VAL A 310 -5.16 -28.01 -1.21
N LEU A 311 -4.50 -26.86 -1.42
CA LEU A 311 -3.90 -26.07 -0.34
C LEU A 311 -4.83 -24.99 0.23
N LEU A 312 -5.90 -24.60 -0.47
CA LEU A 312 -6.87 -23.63 0.02
C LEU A 312 -7.54 -24.04 1.35
N PRO A 313 -7.97 -25.31 1.55
CA PRO A 313 -8.55 -25.74 2.82
C PRO A 313 -7.59 -25.69 4.02
N VAL A 314 -6.27 -25.72 3.76
CA VAL A 314 -5.23 -25.71 4.78
C VAL A 314 -4.54 -24.35 4.94
N CYS A 315 -5.13 -23.29 4.40
CA CYS A 315 -4.57 -21.94 4.40
C CYS A 315 -4.20 -21.44 5.82
N GLY A 316 -4.97 -21.77 6.86
CA GLY A 316 -4.67 -21.42 8.25
C GLY A 316 -3.35 -22.02 8.79
N GLN A 317 -2.82 -23.08 8.17
CA GLN A 317 -1.50 -23.63 8.53
C GLN A 317 -0.37 -22.77 7.99
N PHE A 318 -0.54 -22.16 6.81
CA PHE A 318 0.42 -21.20 6.26
C PHE A 318 0.53 -19.96 7.14
N GLU A 319 -0.59 -19.45 7.67
CA GLU A 319 -0.60 -18.35 8.63
C GLU A 319 0.19 -18.73 9.89
N LYS A 320 -0.12 -19.87 10.52
CA LYS A 320 0.59 -20.33 11.72
C LYS A 320 2.08 -20.50 11.49
N LEU A 321 2.46 -21.04 10.33
CA LEU A 321 3.86 -21.25 9.99
C LEU A 321 4.58 -19.93 9.71
N SER A 322 3.95 -19.00 9.01
CA SER A 322 4.51 -17.66 8.74
C SER A 322 4.76 -16.88 10.04
N ARG A 323 3.82 -16.97 11.04
CA ARG A 323 4.00 -16.38 12.36
C ARG A 323 5.15 -16.99 13.17
N LYS A 324 5.49 -18.25 12.94
CA LYS A 324 6.68 -18.87 13.55
C LYS A 324 7.98 -18.43 12.89
N LEU A 325 7.97 -18.22 11.57
CA LEU A 325 9.15 -17.83 10.81
C LEU A 325 9.44 -16.32 10.93
N VAL A 326 8.42 -15.51 10.97
CA VAL A 326 8.51 -14.05 11.16
C VAL A 326 7.87 -13.72 12.49
N LYS A 327 8.68 -13.34 13.46
CA LYS A 327 8.21 -12.92 14.79
C LYS A 327 7.49 -11.57 14.66
N ASP A 328 6.62 -11.26 15.64
CA ASP A 328 6.02 -9.94 15.76
C ASP A 328 7.13 -8.90 15.96
N ASP A 329 6.92 -7.71 15.44
CA ASP A 329 7.83 -6.60 15.66
C ASP A 329 7.85 -6.30 17.16
N VAL A 330 9.03 -6.42 17.77
CA VAL A 330 9.21 -6.09 19.19
C VAL A 330 9.16 -4.56 19.28
N ARG A 331 8.14 -4.03 19.91
CA ARG A 331 8.07 -2.60 20.26
C ARG A 331 9.05 -2.35 21.42
N LEU A 332 10.30 -2.11 21.09
CA LEU A 332 11.32 -1.57 21.99
C LEU A 332 11.42 -0.08 21.65
N GLY A 333 10.85 0.78 22.50
CA GLY A 333 10.88 2.23 22.32
C GLY A 333 10.15 2.71 21.06
N GLU A 334 9.74 3.95 21.03
CA GLU A 334 9.14 4.55 19.85
C GLU A 334 10.24 4.88 18.82
N ASN A 335 10.68 3.89 18.07
CA ASN A 335 11.65 4.06 16.99
C ASN A 335 10.89 4.34 15.69
N VAL A 336 11.05 5.53 15.14
CA VAL A 336 10.44 5.96 13.87
C VAL A 336 11.13 5.41 12.62
N ASP A 337 12.14 4.55 12.76
CA ASP A 337 12.85 3.93 11.64
C ASP A 337 11.91 3.06 10.79
N HIS A 338 10.86 2.53 11.39
CA HIS A 338 9.84 1.79 10.66
C HIS A 338 9.06 2.70 9.70
N GLU A 339 8.53 3.81 10.21
CA GLU A 339 7.78 4.80 9.45
C GLU A 339 8.65 5.39 8.33
N LEU A 340 9.90 5.71 8.62
CA LEU A 340 10.87 6.17 7.62
C LEU A 340 11.10 5.15 6.51
N SER A 341 11.08 3.85 6.83
CA SER A 341 11.24 2.80 5.83
C SER A 341 10.04 2.65 4.88
N LEU A 342 8.87 3.17 5.26
CA LEU A 342 7.68 3.22 4.42
C LEU A 342 7.76 4.34 3.37
N LEU A 343 8.62 5.34 3.60
CA LEU A 343 8.84 6.50 2.73
C LEU A 343 9.92 6.24 1.67
N ASP A 344 9.92 5.05 1.06
CA ASP A 344 10.90 4.66 0.05
C ASP A 344 10.32 4.84 -1.37
N GLU A 345 11.06 5.49 -2.26
CA GLU A 345 10.68 5.77 -3.66
C GLU A 345 10.36 4.51 -4.49
N LYS A 346 10.83 3.33 -4.07
CA LYS A 346 10.44 2.06 -4.70
C LYS A 346 8.93 1.85 -4.72
N PHE A 347 8.19 2.46 -3.78
CA PHE A 347 6.73 2.39 -3.73
C PHE A 347 6.02 3.33 -4.72
N PHE A 348 6.73 4.25 -5.38
CA PHE A 348 6.14 5.12 -6.41
C PHE A 348 5.57 4.36 -7.61
N THR A 349 6.05 3.13 -7.84
CA THR A 349 5.44 2.21 -8.81
C THR A 349 4.01 1.82 -8.46
N SER A 350 3.61 1.99 -7.20
CA SER A 350 2.26 1.76 -6.68
C SER A 350 1.81 2.93 -5.80
N PRO A 351 1.35 4.04 -6.40
CA PRO A 351 1.08 5.30 -5.69
C PRO A 351 0.15 5.17 -4.49
N ALA A 352 -0.80 4.23 -4.53
CA ALA A 352 -1.71 3.97 -3.40
C ALA A 352 -0.96 3.41 -2.17
N ILE A 353 0.06 2.55 -2.37
CA ILE A 353 0.90 2.04 -1.28
C ILE A 353 1.80 3.15 -0.75
N ALA A 354 2.40 3.93 -1.66
CA ALA A 354 3.23 5.07 -1.30
C ALA A 354 2.46 6.07 -0.43
N LEU A 355 1.24 6.39 -0.83
CA LEU A 355 0.37 7.30 -0.10
C LEU A 355 -0.06 6.72 1.26
N SER A 356 -0.34 5.42 1.34
CA SER A 356 -0.65 4.74 2.61
C SER A 356 0.52 4.78 3.59
N GLY A 357 1.77 4.60 3.12
CA GLY A 357 2.98 4.72 3.92
C GLY A 357 3.17 6.13 4.49
N ALA A 358 2.94 7.17 3.67
CA ALA A 358 2.96 8.55 4.12
C ALA A 358 1.88 8.83 5.18
N GLY A 359 0.66 8.34 4.96
CA GLY A 359 -0.43 8.48 5.93
C GLY A 359 -0.12 7.81 7.28
N GLU A 360 0.57 6.67 7.28
CA GLU A 360 1.01 5.99 8.50
C GLU A 360 2.09 6.81 9.24
N ALA A 361 3.06 7.36 8.54
CA ALA A 361 4.08 8.22 9.12
C ALA A 361 3.46 9.48 9.77
N ILE A 362 2.53 10.16 9.08
CA ILE A 362 1.84 11.34 9.61
C ILE A 362 0.93 10.96 10.80
N THR A 363 0.29 9.79 10.78
CA THR A 363 -0.50 9.30 11.93
C THR A 363 0.39 9.09 13.17
N THR A 364 1.63 8.64 12.98
CA THR A 364 2.62 8.54 14.07
C THR A 364 3.01 9.92 14.58
N MET A 365 3.24 10.92 13.69
CA MET A 365 3.47 12.31 14.10
C MET A 365 2.31 12.85 14.96
N ALA A 366 1.07 12.67 14.49
CA ALA A 366 -0.13 13.09 15.23
C ALA A 366 -0.22 12.46 16.63
N ARG A 367 0.12 11.18 16.76
CA ARG A 367 0.13 10.46 18.02
C ARG A 367 1.22 10.95 18.96
N LEU A 368 2.43 11.19 18.45
CA LEU A 368 3.57 11.72 19.23
C LEU A 368 3.28 13.13 19.70
N ALA A 369 2.79 14.02 18.83
CA ALA A 369 2.42 15.40 19.16
C ALA A 369 1.34 15.43 20.26
N ARG A 370 0.26 14.67 20.11
CA ARG A 370 -0.79 14.52 21.14
C ARG A 370 -0.20 14.06 22.49
N THR A 371 0.63 13.04 22.48
CA THR A 371 1.25 12.48 23.69
C THR A 371 2.19 13.50 24.32
N GLY A 372 2.99 14.19 23.50
CA GLY A 372 3.91 15.25 23.93
C GLY A 372 3.18 16.38 24.65
N VAL A 373 2.12 16.94 24.06
CA VAL A 373 1.31 18.01 24.66
C VAL A 373 0.69 17.57 26.00
N MET A 374 0.07 16.39 26.05
CA MET A 374 -0.58 15.91 27.28
C MET A 374 0.44 15.65 28.41
N SER A 375 1.65 15.19 28.04
CA SER A 375 2.76 15.01 28.99
C SER A 375 3.30 16.36 29.46
N ALA A 376 3.46 17.34 28.55
CA ALA A 376 3.92 18.68 28.89
C ALA A 376 2.97 19.41 29.85
N MET A 377 1.64 19.28 29.63
CA MET A 377 0.66 19.78 30.58
C MET A 377 0.77 19.10 31.96
N GLY A 378 1.14 17.81 31.99
CA GLY A 378 1.43 17.10 33.24
C GLY A 378 2.70 17.61 33.94
N VAL A 379 3.76 17.97 33.20
CA VAL A 379 4.99 18.54 33.74
C VAL A 379 4.75 19.93 34.35
N LEU A 380 3.82 20.72 33.80
CA LEU A 380 3.39 22.00 34.42
C LEU A 380 2.70 21.80 35.77
N GLU A 381 2.07 20.64 36.02
CA GLU A 381 1.46 20.28 37.30
C GLU A 381 2.53 19.77 38.29
N GLN A 382 3.35 18.85 37.80
CA GLN A 382 4.43 18.25 38.59
C GLN A 382 5.66 18.09 37.71
N TYR A 383 6.70 18.90 38.01
CA TYR A 383 7.94 18.88 37.26
C TYR A 383 8.61 17.52 37.32
N ASP A 384 8.94 16.98 36.14
CA ASP A 384 9.67 15.73 35.97
C ASP A 384 10.64 15.82 34.79
N ALA A 385 11.95 15.86 35.10
CA ALA A 385 13.01 16.01 34.10
C ALA A 385 13.05 14.82 33.08
N HIS A 386 12.69 13.61 33.53
CA HIS A 386 12.68 12.46 32.62
C HIS A 386 11.52 12.56 31.62
N THR A 387 10.35 13.03 32.03
CA THR A 387 9.24 13.29 31.11
C THR A 387 9.59 14.38 30.09
N ILE A 388 10.34 15.42 30.50
CA ILE A 388 10.83 16.45 29.56
C ILE A 388 11.77 15.84 28.52
N GLU A 389 12.70 14.97 28.91
CA GLU A 389 13.60 14.28 27.98
C GLU A 389 12.81 13.46 26.95
N VAL A 390 11.79 12.71 27.38
CA VAL A 390 10.91 11.95 26.48
C VAL A 390 10.13 12.86 25.52
N ILE A 391 9.68 14.04 25.97
CA ILE A 391 8.96 15.00 25.10
C ILE A 391 9.91 15.53 24.02
N ASN A 392 11.15 15.87 24.37
CA ASN A 392 12.15 16.33 23.41
C ASN A 392 12.53 15.24 22.40
N GLU A 393 12.69 13.97 22.85
CA GLU A 393 12.90 12.84 21.93
C GLU A 393 11.71 12.66 20.97
N ASN A 394 10.49 12.83 21.44
CA ASN A 394 9.30 12.74 20.60
C ASN A 394 9.26 13.85 19.54
N GLU A 395 9.65 15.07 19.89
CA GLU A 395 9.72 16.18 18.96
C GLU A 395 10.82 15.96 17.90
N GLU A 396 12.04 15.53 18.29
CA GLU A 396 13.08 15.14 17.34
C GLU A 396 12.59 14.04 16.35
N HIS A 397 11.73 13.13 16.81
CA HIS A 397 11.11 12.12 15.95
C HIS A 397 10.07 12.72 15.01
N ILE A 398 9.26 13.68 15.47
CA ILE A 398 8.28 14.39 14.65
C ILE A 398 8.99 15.16 13.55
N ASP A 399 10.03 15.95 13.87
CA ASP A 399 10.84 16.71 12.92
C ASP A 399 11.46 15.82 11.85
N LYS A 400 12.09 14.72 12.28
CA LYS A 400 12.68 13.75 11.36
C LYS A 400 11.65 13.14 10.42
N LEU A 401 10.45 12.85 10.91
CA LEU A 401 9.36 12.36 10.06
C LEU A 401 8.84 13.45 9.12
N ALA A 402 8.69 14.70 9.59
CA ALA A 402 8.20 15.82 8.80
C ALA A 402 9.10 16.08 7.59
N ASP A 403 10.42 16.18 7.79
CA ASP A 403 11.41 16.36 6.73
C ASP A 403 11.34 15.28 5.66
N HIS A 404 11.16 14.01 6.07
CA HIS A 404 11.10 12.89 5.14
C HIS A 404 9.75 12.82 4.42
N VAL A 405 8.64 13.08 5.12
CA VAL A 405 7.28 13.11 4.56
C VAL A 405 7.17 14.22 3.52
N ASP A 406 7.65 15.44 3.81
CA ASP A 406 7.60 16.57 2.86
C ASP A 406 8.29 16.21 1.54
N ASN A 407 9.57 15.83 1.61
CA ASN A 407 10.34 15.41 0.46
C ASN A 407 9.69 14.25 -0.31
N TYR A 408 9.13 13.28 0.41
CA TYR A 408 8.50 12.10 -0.17
C TYR A 408 7.20 12.45 -0.90
N LEU A 409 6.31 13.26 -0.31
CA LEU A 409 5.04 13.67 -0.91
C LEU A 409 5.26 14.54 -2.16
N ILE A 410 6.23 15.46 -2.12
CA ILE A 410 6.61 16.27 -3.30
C ILE A 410 7.05 15.36 -4.46
N ARG A 411 7.91 14.38 -4.19
CA ARG A 411 8.42 13.44 -5.21
C ARG A 411 7.38 12.42 -5.65
N LEU A 412 6.41 12.09 -4.81
CA LEU A 412 5.28 11.23 -5.15
C LEU A 412 4.26 11.93 -6.06
N SER A 413 4.10 13.24 -5.94
CA SER A 413 3.09 14.05 -6.65
C SER A 413 3.03 13.78 -8.18
N PRO A 414 4.15 13.74 -8.93
CA PRO A 414 4.11 13.47 -10.37
C PRO A 414 3.62 12.05 -10.73
N HIS A 415 3.63 11.12 -9.77
CA HIS A 415 3.21 9.73 -9.96
C HIS A 415 1.74 9.51 -9.60
N MET A 416 1.08 10.52 -9.03
CA MET A 416 -0.32 10.40 -8.60
C MET A 416 -1.28 10.55 -9.79
N PRO A 417 -2.23 9.63 -9.97
CA PRO A 417 -3.33 9.83 -10.91
C PRO A 417 -4.24 10.96 -10.40
N SER A 418 -4.78 11.77 -11.32
CA SER A 418 -5.80 12.78 -10.99
C SER A 418 -7.05 12.15 -10.35
N GLY A 419 -7.65 12.80 -9.35
CA GLY A 419 -8.81 12.36 -8.59
C GLY A 419 -8.46 12.07 -7.13
N HIS A 420 -9.23 11.23 -6.46
CA HIS A 420 -9.16 10.98 -5.01
C HIS A 420 -7.74 10.75 -4.44
N GLY A 421 -6.83 10.14 -5.20
CA GLY A 421 -5.43 9.98 -4.78
C GLY A 421 -4.68 11.32 -4.71
N SER A 422 -4.94 12.23 -5.65
CA SER A 422 -4.37 13.59 -5.63
C SER A 422 -4.95 14.42 -4.48
N ASP A 423 -6.26 14.26 -4.20
CA ASP A 423 -6.93 14.97 -3.11
C ASP A 423 -6.35 14.52 -1.76
N MET A 424 -6.14 13.21 -1.58
CA MET A 424 -5.52 12.66 -0.38
C MET A 424 -4.05 13.09 -0.22
N LEU A 425 -3.29 13.19 -1.32
CA LEU A 425 -1.92 13.73 -1.28
C LEU A 425 -1.92 15.18 -0.77
N ASN A 426 -2.79 16.03 -1.32
CA ASN A 426 -2.94 17.43 -0.90
C ASN A 426 -3.35 17.53 0.57
N TYR A 427 -4.27 16.69 1.01
CA TYR A 427 -4.69 16.60 2.40
C TYR A 427 -3.50 16.29 3.33
N TYR A 428 -2.65 15.33 2.96
CA TYR A 428 -1.46 14.99 3.75
C TYR A 428 -0.45 16.13 3.79
N ILE A 429 -0.23 16.82 2.65
CA ILE A 429 0.67 17.99 2.58
C ILE A 429 0.19 19.11 3.50
N GLN A 430 -1.11 19.30 3.66
CA GLN A 430 -1.66 20.31 4.55
C GLN A 430 -1.57 19.91 6.02
N CYS A 431 -1.77 18.62 6.35
CA CYS A 431 -1.88 18.17 7.74
C CYS A 431 -0.53 17.92 8.44
N PHE A 432 0.51 17.44 7.74
CA PHE A 432 1.74 17.02 8.43
C PHE A 432 2.41 18.18 9.16
N GLY A 433 2.44 19.36 8.56
CA GLY A 433 3.03 20.57 9.18
C GLY A 433 2.24 21.07 10.40
N GLU A 434 0.94 20.77 10.49
CA GLU A 434 0.16 21.12 11.68
C GLU A 434 0.56 20.23 12.88
N PHE A 435 0.84 18.94 12.65
CA PHE A 435 1.32 18.04 13.71
C PHE A 435 2.74 18.33 14.17
N GLU A 436 3.62 18.79 13.27
CA GLU A 436 4.95 19.31 13.62
C GLU A 436 4.82 20.50 14.59
N ARG A 437 4.03 21.51 14.24
CA ARG A 437 3.80 22.70 15.09
C ARG A 437 3.19 22.35 16.45
N ILE A 438 2.27 21.36 16.50
CA ILE A 438 1.74 20.87 17.79
C ILE A 438 2.86 20.26 18.63
N GLY A 439 3.81 19.54 18.02
CA GLY A 439 5.01 19.01 18.65
C GLY A 439 5.90 20.12 19.25
N ASP A 440 6.18 21.15 18.46
CA ASP A 440 6.96 22.34 18.88
C ASP A 440 6.34 23.02 20.10
N HIS A 441 5.02 23.17 20.11
CA HIS A 441 4.31 23.77 21.25
C HIS A 441 4.37 22.89 22.50
N ALA A 442 4.48 21.56 22.37
CA ALA A 442 4.70 20.69 23.52
C ALA A 442 6.07 20.97 24.20
N VAL A 443 7.13 21.18 23.41
CA VAL A 443 8.46 21.57 23.92
C VAL A 443 8.39 22.95 24.57
N ASN A 444 7.75 23.94 23.94
CA ASN A 444 7.57 25.28 24.52
C ASN A 444 6.87 25.23 25.90
N LEU A 445 5.87 24.34 26.06
CA LEU A 445 5.23 24.13 27.38
C LEU A 445 6.19 23.55 28.41
N THR A 446 7.14 22.68 28.03
CA THR A 446 8.18 22.18 28.96
C THR A 446 9.19 23.27 29.35
N GLU A 447 9.53 24.17 28.41
CA GLU A 447 10.37 25.32 28.72
C GLU A 447 9.71 26.24 29.74
N ASN A 448 8.40 26.45 29.64
CA ASN A 448 7.63 27.20 30.65
C ASN A 448 7.68 26.50 32.03
N ALA A 449 7.60 25.15 32.06
CA ALA A 449 7.73 24.41 33.33
C ALA A 449 9.15 24.55 33.93
N GLN A 450 10.19 24.50 33.11
CA GLN A 450 11.57 24.71 33.51
C GLN A 450 11.78 26.14 34.05
N GLU A 451 11.18 27.14 33.42
CA GLU A 451 11.24 28.53 33.86
C GLU A 451 10.64 28.72 35.26
N PHE A 452 9.51 28.04 35.58
CA PHE A 452 8.97 28.05 36.95
C PHE A 452 9.97 27.49 37.95
N LEU A 453 10.66 26.40 37.64
CA LEU A 453 11.64 25.77 38.49
C LEU A 453 12.87 26.70 38.72
N ASP A 454 13.48 27.20 37.66
CA ASP A 454 14.67 28.01 37.67
C ASP A 454 14.49 29.29 38.48
N ARG A 455 13.31 29.87 38.43
CA ARG A 455 12.97 31.10 39.14
C ARG A 455 12.35 30.87 40.53
N SER A 456 12.23 29.62 40.95
CA SER A 456 11.51 29.24 42.19
C SER A 456 10.11 29.90 42.26
N ALA A 457 9.47 30.08 41.12
CA ALA A 457 8.14 30.67 41.00
C ALA A 457 7.08 29.56 41.08
N SER A 458 5.91 29.85 41.62
CA SER A 458 4.79 28.93 41.68
C SER A 458 3.49 29.62 41.28
N LEU A 459 2.61 28.86 40.69
CA LEU A 459 1.25 29.30 40.42
C LEU A 459 0.44 29.36 41.72
N SER A 460 -0.54 30.26 41.76
CA SER A 460 -1.53 30.24 42.85
C SER A 460 -2.37 28.96 42.77
N PRO A 461 -2.93 28.46 43.87
CA PRO A 461 -3.80 27.27 43.86
C PRO A 461 -4.94 27.35 42.82
N THR A 462 -5.49 28.56 42.66
CA THR A 462 -6.55 28.81 41.65
C THR A 462 -6.00 28.74 40.22
N ALA A 463 -4.82 29.31 39.93
CA ALA A 463 -4.22 29.23 38.60
C ALA A 463 -3.87 27.77 38.23
N HIS A 464 -3.47 26.99 39.23
CA HIS A 464 -3.20 25.57 39.04
C HIS A 464 -4.51 24.81 38.67
N GLN A 465 -5.61 25.07 39.37
CA GLN A 465 -6.93 24.48 39.04
C GLN A 465 -7.42 24.92 37.65
N GLU A 466 -7.19 26.17 37.26
CA GLU A 466 -7.50 26.69 35.93
C GLU A 466 -6.71 25.94 34.84
N LEU A 467 -5.42 25.62 35.06
CA LEU A 467 -4.62 24.80 34.16
C LEU A 467 -5.16 23.37 33.98
N MET A 468 -5.74 22.79 35.06
CA MET A 468 -6.38 21.47 34.96
C MET A 468 -7.55 21.48 33.96
N VAL A 469 -8.38 22.54 34.00
CA VAL A 469 -9.49 22.69 33.03
C VAL A 469 -8.97 22.83 31.62
N LEU A 470 -7.89 23.61 31.40
CA LEU A 470 -7.25 23.72 30.08
C LEU A 470 -6.67 22.38 29.61
N ARG A 471 -6.07 21.61 30.49
CA ARG A 471 -5.56 20.27 30.16
C ARG A 471 -6.67 19.34 29.67
N GLU A 472 -7.84 19.38 30.31
CA GLU A 472 -8.96 18.52 29.93
C GLU A 472 -9.53 18.89 28.55
N VAL A 473 -9.79 20.19 28.29
CA VAL A 473 -10.29 20.63 26.99
C VAL A 473 -9.27 20.40 25.87
N LEU A 474 -7.99 20.62 26.16
CA LEU A 474 -6.91 20.36 25.21
C LEU A 474 -6.78 18.86 24.88
N GLY A 475 -6.99 17.99 25.86
CA GLY A 475 -7.07 16.54 25.67
C GLY A 475 -8.23 16.15 24.76
N GLU A 476 -9.39 16.78 24.93
CA GLU A 476 -10.57 16.51 24.11
C GLU A 476 -10.37 16.92 22.64
N ILE A 477 -9.86 18.13 22.39
CA ILE A 477 -9.63 18.60 21.01
C ILE A 477 -8.55 17.76 20.30
N LEU A 478 -7.46 17.40 20.99
CA LEU A 478 -6.41 16.54 20.46
C LEU A 478 -6.93 15.12 20.14
N ASP A 479 -7.86 14.60 20.94
CA ASP A 479 -8.50 13.30 20.69
C ASP A 479 -9.37 13.32 19.43
N TYR A 480 -10.16 14.39 19.23
CA TYR A 480 -10.92 14.57 18.01
C TYR A 480 -10.01 14.74 16.79
N THR A 481 -8.96 15.55 16.91
CA THR A 481 -7.98 15.79 15.83
C THR A 481 -7.29 14.50 15.40
N TYR A 482 -6.81 13.71 16.36
CA TYR A 482 -6.20 12.41 16.07
C TYR A 482 -7.18 11.44 15.37
N LYS A 483 -8.42 11.34 15.85
CA LYS A 483 -9.46 10.48 15.24
C LYS A 483 -9.83 10.97 13.84
N ALA A 484 -10.01 12.28 13.68
CA ALA A 484 -10.33 12.90 12.40
C ALA A 484 -9.27 12.56 11.35
N PHE A 485 -7.98 12.69 11.68
CA PHE A 485 -6.90 12.40 10.75
C PHE A 485 -6.71 10.89 10.54
N ALA A 486 -6.57 10.10 11.60
CA ALA A 486 -6.19 8.68 11.52
C ALA A 486 -7.24 7.81 10.81
N ALA A 487 -8.52 8.18 10.89
CA ALA A 487 -9.63 7.46 10.26
C ALA A 487 -10.30 8.24 9.12
N THR A 488 -9.86 9.46 8.81
CA THR A 488 -10.54 10.43 7.96
C THR A 488 -12.02 10.55 8.40
N ASP A 489 -12.21 10.76 9.73
CA ASP A 489 -13.52 10.71 10.38
C ASP A 489 -14.21 12.08 10.31
N TYR A 490 -15.25 12.17 9.49
CA TYR A 490 -16.06 13.36 9.30
C TYR A 490 -16.71 13.86 10.60
N GLU A 491 -17.26 12.95 11.42
CA GLU A 491 -17.95 13.34 12.65
C GLU A 491 -16.96 13.83 13.70
N ALA A 492 -15.79 13.20 13.83
CA ALA A 492 -14.74 13.70 14.71
C ALA A 492 -14.26 15.09 14.27
N ALA A 493 -14.08 15.31 12.96
CA ALA A 493 -13.65 16.59 12.42
C ALA A 493 -14.64 17.74 12.71
N ARG A 494 -15.94 17.48 12.66
CA ARG A 494 -16.99 18.47 12.99
C ARG A 494 -17.01 18.91 14.45
N HIS A 495 -16.42 18.13 15.36
CA HIS A 495 -16.35 18.46 16.79
C HIS A 495 -15.13 19.29 17.16
N ILE A 496 -14.16 19.45 16.26
CA ILE A 496 -12.90 20.17 16.57
C ILE A 496 -13.19 21.67 16.74
N GLU A 497 -13.76 22.33 15.74
CA GLU A 497 -14.01 23.78 15.75
C GLU A 497 -14.88 24.25 16.92
N PRO A 498 -15.99 23.55 17.30
CA PRO A 498 -16.76 23.94 18.48
C PRO A 498 -15.96 23.90 19.78
N VAL A 499 -15.00 22.95 19.92
CA VAL A 499 -14.14 22.83 21.10
C VAL A 499 -13.03 23.87 21.08
N GLU A 500 -12.50 24.19 19.90
CA GLU A 500 -11.52 25.23 19.69
C GLU A 500 -12.05 26.60 20.14
N GLU A 501 -13.24 26.99 19.74
CA GLU A 501 -13.88 28.25 20.16
C GLU A 501 -14.06 28.31 21.68
N VAL A 502 -14.31 27.16 22.34
CA VAL A 502 -14.35 27.06 23.81
C VAL A 502 -12.95 27.23 24.43
N VAL A 503 -11.89 26.75 23.76
CA VAL A 503 -10.51 26.98 24.21
C VAL A 503 -10.18 28.46 24.17
N ASP A 504 -10.55 29.16 23.09
CA ASP A 504 -10.34 30.60 22.93
C ASP A 504 -11.05 31.42 24.00
N ASP A 505 -12.31 31.12 24.27
CA ASP A 505 -13.07 31.75 25.35
C ASP A 505 -12.48 31.50 26.74
N LEU A 506 -12.01 30.29 27.00
CA LEU A 506 -11.29 29.92 28.23
C LEU A 506 -9.98 30.72 28.36
N VAL A 507 -9.15 30.73 27.32
CA VAL A 507 -7.89 31.46 27.30
C VAL A 507 -8.12 32.94 27.58
N ALA A 508 -9.09 33.57 26.92
CA ALA A 508 -9.44 34.97 27.15
C ALA A 508 -9.88 35.23 28.62
N THR A 509 -10.70 34.34 29.16
CA THR A 509 -11.19 34.44 30.55
C THR A 509 -10.07 34.25 31.57
N LEU A 510 -9.20 33.25 31.37
CA LEU A 510 -8.09 32.94 32.27
C LEU A 510 -7.01 34.02 32.22
N ARG A 511 -6.76 34.60 31.05
CA ARG A 511 -5.90 35.77 30.88
C ARG A 511 -6.40 36.95 31.71
N ALA A 512 -7.68 37.27 31.67
CA ALA A 512 -8.29 38.34 32.46
C ALA A 512 -8.24 38.05 33.97
N ASN A 513 -8.54 36.81 34.38
CA ASN A 513 -8.45 36.37 35.76
C ASN A 513 -7.01 36.47 36.30
N HIS A 514 -6.05 36.06 35.49
CA HIS A 514 -4.62 36.09 35.91
C HIS A 514 -4.08 37.52 36.05
N ILE A 515 -4.38 38.42 35.10
CA ILE A 515 -4.03 39.83 35.20
C ILE A 515 -4.58 40.45 36.51
N ARG A 516 -5.81 40.10 36.90
CA ARG A 516 -6.42 40.52 38.15
C ARG A 516 -5.63 40.00 39.36
N ARG A 517 -5.21 38.74 39.40
CA ARG A 517 -4.40 38.14 40.48
C ARG A 517 -3.02 38.81 40.63
N VAL A 518 -2.37 39.12 39.51
CA VAL A 518 -1.09 39.85 39.51
C VAL A 518 -1.28 41.26 40.08
N ARG A 519 -2.31 41.98 39.66
CA ARG A 519 -2.64 43.31 40.17
C ARG A 519 -2.95 43.30 41.68
N ASP A 520 -3.66 42.28 42.14
CA ASP A 520 -4.04 42.14 43.55
C ASP A 520 -2.93 41.52 44.42
N GLY A 521 -1.73 41.32 43.86
CA GLY A 521 -0.54 40.81 44.56
C GLY A 521 -0.60 39.33 44.94
N GLN A 522 -1.50 38.56 44.34
CA GLN A 522 -1.66 37.13 44.58
C GLN A 522 -0.70 36.27 43.76
N CYS A 523 -0.07 36.82 42.74
CA CYS A 523 0.95 36.18 41.91
C CYS A 523 2.11 37.14 41.68
N THR A 524 3.32 36.59 41.51
CA THR A 524 4.49 37.38 41.10
C THR A 524 4.37 37.77 39.61
N VAL A 525 4.99 38.84 39.20
CA VAL A 525 5.01 39.29 37.78
C VAL A 525 5.62 38.22 36.89
N TYR A 526 6.67 37.54 37.35
CA TYR A 526 7.31 36.46 36.56
C TYR A 526 6.40 35.27 36.36
N ALA A 527 5.76 34.75 37.41
CA ALA A 527 4.75 33.69 37.28
C ALA A 527 3.60 34.13 36.38
N GLY A 528 3.32 35.45 36.36
CA GLY A 528 2.34 36.04 35.47
C GLY A 528 2.70 35.96 34.01
N LEU A 529 3.91 36.25 33.63
CA LEU A 529 4.40 36.21 32.25
C LEU A 529 4.40 34.76 31.73
N THR A 530 5.01 33.83 32.49
CA THR A 530 5.05 32.42 32.12
C THR A 530 3.67 31.80 31.99
N PHE A 531 2.70 32.19 32.87
CA PHE A 531 1.32 31.73 32.71
C PHE A 531 0.67 32.24 31.41
N LEU A 532 0.92 33.48 31.01
CA LEU A 532 0.43 34.03 29.76
C LEU A 532 1.06 33.34 28.55
N ASP A 533 2.33 32.96 28.60
CA ASP A 533 3.00 32.21 27.54
C ASP A 533 2.41 30.79 27.41
N ILE A 534 2.05 30.13 28.52
CA ILE A 534 1.31 28.86 28.50
C ILE A 534 -0.03 29.02 27.77
N LEU A 535 -0.79 30.09 28.09
CA LEU A 535 -2.09 30.35 27.43
C LEU A 535 -1.92 30.54 25.92
N VAL A 536 -0.87 31.25 25.48
CA VAL A 536 -0.58 31.42 24.04
C VAL A 536 -0.25 30.06 23.37
N ASN A 537 0.54 29.21 24.00
CA ASN A 537 0.84 27.90 23.46
C ASN A 537 -0.41 27.02 23.35
N VAL A 538 -1.32 27.07 24.34
CA VAL A 538 -2.58 26.32 24.32
C VAL A 538 -3.49 26.80 23.18
N GLU A 539 -3.66 28.12 23.00
CA GLU A 539 -4.41 28.74 21.91
C GLU A 539 -3.85 28.28 20.54
N ARG A 540 -2.52 28.34 20.37
CA ARG A 540 -1.86 27.90 19.14
C ARG A 540 -2.07 26.41 18.84
N ILE A 541 -2.02 25.53 19.84
CA ILE A 541 -2.31 24.11 19.66
C ILE A 541 -3.75 23.90 19.18
N ALA A 542 -4.70 24.64 19.74
CA ALA A 542 -6.11 24.56 19.34
C ALA A 542 -6.30 25.03 17.88
N ASP A 543 -5.66 26.14 17.48
CA ASP A 543 -5.62 26.65 16.09
C ASP A 543 -5.13 25.57 15.11
N GLN A 544 -4.02 24.85 15.45
CA GLN A 544 -3.50 23.79 14.60
C GLN A 544 -4.47 22.60 14.50
N CYS A 545 -5.15 22.27 15.60
CA CYS A 545 -6.21 21.25 15.60
C CYS A 545 -7.38 21.64 14.69
N SER A 546 -7.84 22.92 14.76
CA SER A 546 -8.87 23.47 13.87
C SER A 546 -8.49 23.32 12.40
N ASN A 547 -7.24 23.68 12.03
CA ASN A 547 -6.74 23.53 10.66
C ASN A 547 -6.88 22.08 10.17
N VAL A 548 -6.45 21.07 10.97
CA VAL A 548 -6.59 19.66 10.64
C VAL A 548 -8.07 19.28 10.48
N GLY A 549 -8.94 19.81 11.34
CA GLY A 549 -10.40 19.61 11.25
C GLY A 549 -10.96 20.07 9.93
N VAL A 550 -10.65 21.31 9.53
CA VAL A 550 -11.11 21.90 8.26
C VAL A 550 -10.55 21.16 7.05
N PHE A 551 -9.26 20.77 7.07
CA PHE A 551 -8.67 19.97 6.00
C PHE A 551 -9.34 18.59 5.89
N THR A 552 -9.70 17.97 7.02
CA THR A 552 -10.44 16.70 7.00
C THR A 552 -11.83 16.86 6.42
N LEU A 553 -12.56 17.92 6.80
CA LEU A 553 -13.90 18.22 6.26
C LEU A 553 -13.87 18.53 4.75
N SER A 554 -12.81 19.18 4.28
CA SER A 554 -12.62 19.48 2.86
C SER A 554 -12.51 18.25 1.97
N MET A 555 -12.14 17.09 2.53
CA MET A 555 -12.14 15.82 1.81
C MET A 555 -13.55 15.32 1.44
N PHE A 556 -14.57 15.83 2.10
CA PHE A 556 -15.98 15.44 1.91
C PHE A 556 -16.82 16.50 1.20
N ASP A 557 -16.37 17.76 1.19
CA ASP A 557 -17.10 18.89 0.60
C ASP A 557 -16.16 19.83 -0.17
N GLU A 558 -16.32 19.88 -1.52
CA GLU A 558 -15.53 20.74 -2.39
C GLU A 558 -15.72 22.24 -2.11
N HIS A 559 -16.84 22.65 -1.51
CA HIS A 559 -17.09 24.02 -1.15
C HIS A 559 -16.17 24.47 0.00
N ILE A 560 -15.97 23.60 0.98
CA ILE A 560 -15.03 23.83 2.09
C ILE A 560 -13.59 23.87 1.55
N MET A 561 -13.25 22.98 0.62
CA MET A 561 -11.93 22.90 0.02
C MET A 561 -11.51 24.22 -0.67
N ASN A 562 -12.44 24.90 -1.29
CA ASN A 562 -12.16 26.14 -2.02
C ASN A 562 -12.28 27.42 -1.16
N ASN A 563 -12.93 27.38 0.01
CA ASN A 563 -13.29 28.54 0.82
C ASN A 563 -13.23 28.26 2.32
N HIS A 564 -12.07 27.80 2.84
CA HIS A 564 -11.87 27.46 4.26
C HIS A 564 -12.25 28.61 5.20
N HIS A 565 -11.78 29.84 4.90
CA HIS A 565 -12.03 31.01 5.73
C HIS A 565 -13.53 31.37 5.81
N ASP A 566 -14.22 31.32 4.69
CA ASP A 566 -15.67 31.64 4.62
C ASP A 566 -16.48 30.58 5.37
N TYR A 567 -16.02 29.31 5.37
CA TYR A 567 -16.65 28.22 6.12
C TYR A 567 -16.56 28.46 7.63
N ILE A 568 -15.34 28.72 8.16
CA ILE A 568 -15.14 29.01 9.59
C ILE A 568 -15.95 30.26 9.99
N GLN A 569 -15.88 31.33 9.21
CA GLN A 569 -16.63 32.54 9.49
C GLN A 569 -18.15 32.30 9.52
N ALA A 570 -18.66 31.40 8.69
CA ALA A 570 -20.08 31.03 8.69
C ALA A 570 -20.50 30.27 9.94
N LEU A 571 -19.60 29.38 10.47
CA LEU A 571 -19.82 28.67 11.74
C LEU A 571 -19.92 29.66 12.90
N HIS A 572 -18.96 30.58 13.04
CA HIS A 572 -18.93 31.60 14.11
C HIS A 572 -20.07 32.61 14.01
N GLN A 573 -20.74 32.77 12.85
CA GLN A 573 -21.97 33.55 12.72
C GLN A 573 -23.21 32.83 13.29
N GLY A 574 -23.06 31.65 13.86
CA GLY A 574 -24.14 30.90 14.51
C GLY A 574 -25.15 30.27 13.53
N LYS A 575 -24.78 30.08 12.27
CA LYS A 575 -25.69 29.58 11.21
C LYS A 575 -25.82 28.04 11.22
N ASP A 576 -24.86 27.31 11.81
CA ASP A 576 -24.89 25.84 11.89
C ASP A 576 -25.45 25.37 13.24
N PRO A 577 -26.64 24.71 13.28
CA PRO A 577 -27.24 24.23 14.51
C PRO A 577 -26.45 23.12 15.21
N VAL A 578 -25.62 22.36 14.45
CA VAL A 578 -24.80 21.25 14.99
C VAL A 578 -23.59 21.83 15.71
N PHE A 579 -22.92 22.78 15.09
CA PHE A 579 -21.86 23.57 15.70
C PHE A 579 -22.34 24.22 16.99
N ASN A 580 -23.43 24.98 16.94
CA ASN A 580 -23.97 25.70 18.10
C ASN A 580 -24.27 24.76 19.28
N ARG A 581 -24.79 23.56 19.02
CA ARG A 581 -25.06 22.57 20.08
C ARG A 581 -23.77 22.04 20.68
N ALA A 582 -22.81 21.62 19.84
CA ALA A 582 -21.53 21.08 20.29
C ALA A 582 -20.73 22.13 21.09
N TYR A 583 -20.70 23.38 20.62
CA TYR A 583 -20.11 24.51 21.34
C TYR A 583 -20.78 24.70 22.70
N GLN A 584 -22.12 24.75 22.77
CA GLN A 584 -22.83 24.97 24.02
C GLN A 584 -22.61 23.83 25.03
N GLU A 585 -22.56 22.58 24.56
CA GLU A 585 -22.28 21.41 25.41
C GLU A 585 -20.86 21.48 25.99
N ALA A 586 -19.85 21.80 25.18
CA ALA A 586 -18.47 21.97 25.61
C ALA A 586 -18.31 23.19 26.53
N HIS A 587 -18.90 24.32 26.16
CA HIS A 587 -18.88 25.55 26.97
C HIS A 587 -19.50 25.30 28.37
N ASP A 588 -20.70 24.71 28.45
CA ASP A 588 -21.35 24.45 29.73
C ASP A 588 -20.53 23.47 30.62
N LYS A 589 -19.85 22.51 30.00
CA LYS A 589 -18.94 21.58 30.69
C LYS A 589 -17.78 22.35 31.35
N TYR A 590 -16.97 23.03 30.56
CA TYR A 590 -15.70 23.61 31.02
C TYR A 590 -15.88 24.92 31.80
N PHE A 591 -16.80 25.80 31.38
CA PHE A 591 -17.15 27.00 32.17
C PHE A 591 -17.92 26.66 33.43
N GLY A 592 -18.65 25.54 33.45
CA GLY A 592 -19.26 25.01 34.65
C GLY A 592 -18.22 24.63 35.72
N GLU A 593 -17.11 24.02 35.33
CA GLU A 593 -15.97 23.71 36.20
C GLU A 593 -15.24 24.97 36.67
N LEU A 594 -14.97 25.91 35.74
CA LEU A 594 -14.34 27.20 36.10
C LEU A 594 -15.16 27.97 37.14
N LYS A 595 -16.51 28.03 37.02
CA LYS A 595 -17.39 28.64 38.02
C LYS A 595 -17.36 27.93 39.37
N ARG A 596 -17.15 26.61 39.42
CA ARG A 596 -16.96 25.87 40.69
C ARG A 596 -15.66 26.28 41.38
N ILE A 597 -14.57 26.44 40.63
CA ILE A 597 -13.30 26.90 41.17
C ILE A 597 -13.43 28.30 41.74
N GLU A 598 -14.14 29.22 41.09
CA GLU A 598 -14.39 30.57 41.58
C GLU A 598 -15.25 30.62 42.87
N ARG A 599 -16.18 29.68 43.04
CA ARG A 599 -17.07 29.60 44.25
C ARG A 599 -16.39 28.92 45.44
N SER A 600 -15.28 28.21 45.23
CA SER A 600 -14.52 27.56 46.31
C SER A 600 -13.54 28.51 47.01
N LYS A 601 -13.47 29.75 46.58
CA LYS A 601 -12.73 30.88 47.19
C LYS A 601 -13.57 31.47 48.35
#